data_37b7778d80adabefcc43d4204aa5b018
#
_entry.id   37b7778d80adabefcc43d4204aa5b018
#
_cell.length_a   1.000
_cell.length_b   1.000
_cell.length_c   1.000
_cell.angle_alpha   90.00
_cell.angle_beta   90.00
_cell.angle_gamma   90.00
#
_symmetry.space_group_name_H-M   'P 1'
#
loop_
_entity.id
_entity.type
_entity.pdbx_description
1 polymer ?
#
loop_
_entity_poly.entity_id
_entity_poly.type
_entity_poly.pdbx_seq_one_letter_code
_entity_poly.pdbx_strand_id
1 'polypeptide(L)'
;MKTVADNKNDKIVLKERYKQISFSVYYESEKGGVIEKFNIGKQTKQERKKNIEALKILANEGMKYRLLPIIEDGNKNPDAFNLITMKYVDIKVAESSNGKNIIQSAMKEAHKQKVEELILRFIKKPISYRNVYYAIRERILQGFYRRIKTLVVIFPDNQVKVYKIRRIQDFIKKDTSKLINKY
;
A
#
# COMPACT_ATOMS: atom_id res chain seq x y z
N MET A 1 -15.34 15.54 10.33
CA MET A 1 -15.30 14.97 8.96
C MET A 1 -14.29 15.76 8.14
N LYS A 2 -13.15 15.14 7.70
CA LYS A 2 -12.27 15.80 6.75
C LYS A 2 -12.87 15.71 5.34
N THR A 3 -13.03 16.84 4.69
CA THR A 3 -13.68 16.99 3.40
C THR A 3 -12.77 16.52 2.23
N VAL A 4 -13.33 16.38 1.02
CA VAL A 4 -12.60 16.04 -0.20
C VAL A 4 -11.48 17.05 -0.52
N ALA A 5 -11.62 18.30 -0.06
CA ALA A 5 -10.61 19.36 -0.19
C ALA A 5 -9.32 19.04 0.57
N ASP A 6 -9.40 18.46 1.77
CA ASP A 6 -8.23 18.07 2.57
C ASP A 6 -7.33 17.05 1.84
N ASN A 7 -7.92 16.17 1.01
CA ASN A 7 -7.17 15.18 0.24
C ASN A 7 -6.35 15.77 -0.93
N LYS A 8 -6.82 16.85 -1.54
CA LYS A 8 -6.08 17.54 -2.63
C LYS A 8 -4.87 18.30 -2.08
N ASN A 9 -5.06 19.01 -0.96
CA ASN A 9 -3.99 19.76 -0.32
C ASN A 9 -2.89 18.84 0.23
N ASP A 10 -3.24 17.72 0.86
CA ASP A 10 -2.26 16.73 1.31
C ASP A 10 -1.41 16.16 0.16
N LYS A 11 -1.98 15.97 -1.04
CA LYS A 11 -1.25 15.50 -2.22
C LYS A 11 -0.30 16.55 -2.80
N ILE A 12 -0.71 17.81 -2.79
CA ILE A 12 0.10 18.93 -3.26
C ILE A 12 1.33 19.08 -2.34
N VAL A 13 1.13 19.07 -1.04
CA VAL A 13 2.22 19.18 -0.05
C VAL A 13 3.21 18.02 -0.21
N LEU A 14 2.73 16.77 -0.35
CA LEU A 14 3.62 15.62 -0.57
C LEU A 14 4.40 15.74 -1.88
N LYS A 15 3.80 16.25 -2.93
CA LYS A 15 4.44 16.45 -4.24
C LYS A 15 5.58 17.48 -4.17
N GLU A 16 5.35 18.60 -3.50
CA GLU A 16 6.36 19.65 -3.31
C GLU A 16 7.55 19.16 -2.48
N ARG A 17 7.32 18.35 -1.43
CA ARG A 17 8.40 17.79 -0.60
C ARG A 17 9.44 16.99 -1.39
N TYR A 18 9.05 16.33 -2.48
CA TYR A 18 9.92 15.47 -3.29
C TYR A 18 10.36 16.11 -4.61
N LYS A 19 9.97 17.37 -4.88
CA LYS A 19 10.21 18.05 -6.16
C LYS A 19 11.70 18.25 -6.49
N GLN A 20 12.50 18.50 -5.46
CA GLN A 20 13.95 18.75 -5.62
C GLN A 20 14.81 17.48 -5.57
N ILE A 21 14.18 16.31 -5.38
CA ILE A 21 14.91 15.06 -5.25
C ILE A 21 15.03 14.43 -6.63
N SER A 22 16.29 14.16 -7.03
CA SER A 22 16.57 13.39 -8.24
C SER A 22 16.50 11.90 -7.99
N PHE A 23 15.99 11.17 -8.98
CA PHE A 23 15.83 9.73 -8.95
C PHE A 23 16.49 9.10 -10.16
N SER A 24 17.00 7.88 -10.00
CA SER A 24 17.53 7.08 -11.11
C SER A 24 16.94 5.67 -11.09
N VAL A 25 16.92 5.03 -12.23
CA VAL A 25 16.50 3.63 -12.34
C VAL A 25 17.47 2.76 -11.56
N TYR A 26 16.96 2.04 -10.59
CA TYR A 26 17.71 1.10 -9.75
C TYR A 26 17.54 -0.34 -10.22
N TYR A 27 16.37 -0.68 -10.75
CA TYR A 27 16.03 -2.01 -11.21
C TYR A 27 14.98 -1.95 -12.32
N GLU A 28 15.16 -2.76 -13.35
CA GLU A 28 14.19 -2.96 -14.42
C GLU A 28 14.02 -4.46 -14.64
N SER A 29 12.76 -4.91 -14.76
CA SER A 29 12.42 -6.31 -14.99
C SER A 29 12.12 -6.57 -16.46
N GLU A 30 12.20 -7.84 -16.86
CA GLU A 30 11.84 -8.30 -18.22
C GLU A 30 10.38 -7.97 -18.58
N LYS A 31 9.48 -7.90 -17.61
CA LYS A 31 8.08 -7.49 -17.81
C LYS A 31 7.89 -5.97 -17.87
N GLY A 32 8.95 -5.18 -17.93
CA GLY A 32 8.91 -3.72 -18.01
C GLY A 32 8.53 -3.02 -16.68
N GLY A 33 8.59 -3.73 -15.57
CA GLY A 33 8.45 -3.12 -14.26
C GLY A 33 9.73 -2.40 -13.84
N VAL A 34 9.61 -1.28 -13.13
CA VAL A 34 10.72 -0.39 -12.82
C VAL A 34 10.73 -0.03 -11.34
N ILE A 35 11.92 0.03 -10.76
CA ILE A 35 12.16 0.67 -9.47
C ILE A 35 13.10 1.85 -9.69
N GLU A 36 12.61 3.06 -9.44
CA GLU A 36 13.46 4.23 -9.29
C GLU A 36 13.84 4.41 -7.81
N LYS A 37 15.06 4.90 -7.58
CA LYS A 37 15.57 5.20 -6.25
C LYS A 37 16.14 6.60 -6.21
N PHE A 38 15.97 7.27 -5.08
CA PHE A 38 16.59 8.58 -4.82
C PHE A 38 18.12 8.50 -4.89
N ASN A 39 18.75 9.52 -5.50
CA ASN A 39 20.19 9.62 -5.60
C ASN A 39 20.80 10.18 -4.31
N ILE A 40 20.14 11.15 -3.70
CA ILE A 40 20.53 11.77 -2.44
C ILE A 40 19.37 11.61 -1.44
N GLY A 41 19.68 11.19 -0.23
CA GLY A 41 18.69 10.96 0.82
C GLY A 41 18.97 9.66 1.58
N LYS A 42 18.19 9.42 2.63
CA LYS A 42 18.38 8.25 3.48
C LYS A 42 17.05 7.56 3.81
N GLN A 43 17.13 6.27 3.97
CA GLN A 43 16.24 5.41 4.76
C GLN A 43 17.13 4.58 5.66
N THR A 44 16.63 4.05 6.75
CA THR A 44 17.42 3.09 7.55
C THR A 44 17.81 1.90 6.64
N LYS A 45 19.00 1.34 6.85
CA LYS A 45 19.51 0.23 6.02
C LYS A 45 18.51 -0.95 5.97
N GLN A 46 17.94 -1.27 7.13
CA GLN A 46 16.98 -2.38 7.26
C GLN A 46 15.66 -2.11 6.54
N GLU A 47 15.08 -0.92 6.72
CA GLU A 47 13.83 -0.51 6.06
C GLU A 47 14.00 -0.49 4.54
N ARG A 48 15.07 0.15 4.05
CA ARG A 48 15.40 0.20 2.63
C ARG A 48 15.52 -1.18 2.01
N LYS A 49 16.18 -2.14 2.69
CA LYS A 49 16.30 -3.52 2.21
C LYS A 49 14.93 -4.18 2.08
N LYS A 50 14.09 -4.11 3.11
CA LYS A 50 12.72 -4.68 3.11
C LYS A 50 11.85 -4.07 2.02
N ASN A 51 11.91 -2.76 1.84
CA ASN A 51 11.14 -2.05 0.83
C ASN A 51 11.58 -2.43 -0.59
N ILE A 52 12.89 -2.46 -0.86
CA ILE A 52 13.43 -2.85 -2.17
C ILE A 52 13.05 -4.30 -2.51
N GLU A 53 13.14 -5.22 -1.56
CA GLU A 53 12.75 -6.61 -1.78
C GLU A 53 11.27 -6.74 -2.19
N ALA A 54 10.37 -6.03 -1.50
CA ALA A 54 8.95 -6.01 -1.85
C ALA A 54 8.72 -5.40 -3.25
N LEU A 55 9.37 -4.27 -3.54
CA LEU A 55 9.24 -3.60 -4.83
C LEU A 55 9.81 -4.40 -6.00
N LYS A 56 10.88 -5.19 -5.80
CA LYS A 56 11.42 -6.09 -6.83
C LYS A 56 10.43 -7.16 -7.25
N ILE A 57 9.72 -7.77 -6.28
CA ILE A 57 8.67 -8.75 -6.58
C ILE A 57 7.58 -8.10 -7.44
N LEU A 58 7.16 -6.89 -7.09
CA LEU A 58 6.13 -6.16 -7.84
C LEU A 58 6.63 -5.69 -9.22
N ALA A 59 7.89 -5.30 -9.34
CA ALA A 59 8.48 -4.95 -10.63
C ALA A 59 8.53 -6.18 -11.56
N ASN A 60 8.82 -7.38 -11.05
CA ASN A 60 8.75 -8.62 -11.82
C ASN A 60 7.32 -8.93 -12.32
N GLU A 61 6.30 -8.31 -11.74
CA GLU A 61 4.92 -8.34 -12.25
C GLU A 61 4.56 -7.11 -13.12
N GLY A 62 5.57 -6.36 -13.60
CA GLY A 62 5.38 -5.22 -14.50
C GLY A 62 4.99 -3.91 -13.81
N MET A 63 4.99 -3.86 -12.47
CA MET A 63 4.62 -2.65 -11.74
C MET A 63 5.80 -1.67 -11.66
N LYS A 64 5.50 -0.36 -11.55
CA LYS A 64 6.51 0.69 -11.54
C LYS A 64 6.42 1.54 -10.29
N TYR A 65 7.50 1.61 -9.54
CA TYR A 65 7.56 2.33 -8.28
C TYR A 65 8.81 3.22 -8.17
N ARG A 66 8.69 4.27 -7.39
CA ARG A 66 9.78 5.14 -6.96
C ARG A 66 9.93 5.01 -5.45
N LEU A 67 11.09 4.55 -4.98
CA LEU A 67 11.42 4.53 -3.55
C LEU A 67 11.69 5.96 -3.08
N LEU A 68 11.07 6.37 -1.98
CA LEU A 68 11.17 7.73 -1.46
C LEU A 68 12.13 7.80 -0.28
N PRO A 69 12.94 8.88 -0.14
CA PRO A 69 13.76 9.09 1.04
C PRO A 69 12.91 9.61 2.21
N ILE A 70 13.43 9.46 3.41
CA ILE A 70 12.91 10.13 4.60
C ILE A 70 13.29 11.61 4.54
N ILE A 71 12.30 12.49 4.73
CA ILE A 71 12.48 13.93 4.87
C ILE A 71 12.18 14.30 6.33
N GLU A 72 13.15 14.90 7.00
CA GLU A 72 13.08 15.24 8.43
C GLU A 72 12.41 16.62 8.61
N ASP A 73 11.11 16.70 8.30
CA ASP A 73 10.32 17.93 8.41
C ASP A 73 9.15 17.80 9.42
N GLY A 74 9.19 16.78 10.28
CA GLY A 74 8.13 16.48 11.25
C GLY A 74 6.89 15.81 10.66
N ASN A 75 6.79 15.69 9.35
CA ASN A 75 5.69 14.99 8.70
C ASN A 75 5.98 13.50 8.48
N LYS A 76 4.93 12.71 8.38
CA LYS A 76 5.07 11.30 8.03
C LYS A 76 5.57 11.13 6.60
N ASN A 77 6.47 10.16 6.40
CA ASN A 77 7.03 9.84 5.11
C ASN A 77 6.37 8.58 4.54
N PRO A 78 5.82 8.63 3.31
CA PRO A 78 5.49 7.42 2.58
C PRO A 78 6.77 6.70 2.14
N ASP A 79 6.71 5.37 2.02
CA ASP A 79 7.87 4.56 1.63
C ASP A 79 8.17 4.66 0.14
N ALA A 80 7.13 4.75 -0.69
CA ALA A 80 7.26 4.76 -2.14
C ALA A 80 6.15 5.56 -2.84
N PHE A 81 6.31 5.70 -4.16
CA PHE A 81 5.34 6.28 -5.06
C PHE A 81 5.10 5.35 -6.24
N ASN A 82 3.85 5.00 -6.53
CA ASN A 82 3.47 4.20 -7.68
C ASN A 82 3.42 5.07 -8.93
N LEU A 83 4.31 4.82 -9.89
CA LEU A 83 4.46 5.64 -11.10
C LEU A 83 3.32 5.46 -12.11
N ILE A 84 2.57 4.34 -12.02
CA ILE A 84 1.43 4.08 -12.92
C ILE A 84 0.15 4.72 -12.37
N THR A 85 -0.12 4.51 -11.07
CA THR A 85 -1.37 4.99 -10.46
C THR A 85 -1.23 6.39 -9.86
N MET A 86 -0.02 6.95 -9.82
CA MET A 86 0.32 8.25 -9.24
C MET A 86 -0.11 8.36 -7.78
N LYS A 87 0.14 7.31 -6.99
CA LYS A 87 -0.24 7.22 -5.58
C LYS A 87 0.94 7.03 -4.66
N TYR A 88 0.86 7.64 -3.48
CA TYR A 88 1.78 7.36 -2.39
C TYR A 88 1.48 6.04 -1.73
N VAL A 89 2.54 5.35 -1.33
CA VAL A 89 2.55 3.95 -0.92
C VAL A 89 3.22 3.80 0.44
N ASP A 90 2.60 3.04 1.33
CA ASP A 90 3.22 2.52 2.55
C ASP A 90 3.53 1.03 2.36
N ILE A 91 4.69 0.57 2.80
CA ILE A 91 5.14 -0.81 2.66
C ILE A 91 5.29 -1.43 4.04
N LYS A 92 4.56 -2.51 4.27
CA LYS A 92 4.64 -3.29 5.51
C LYS A 92 5.09 -4.71 5.23
N VAL A 93 6.06 -5.17 6.02
CA VAL A 93 6.55 -6.54 5.95
C VAL A 93 6.11 -7.28 7.21
N ALA A 94 5.35 -8.34 7.01
CA ALA A 94 4.73 -9.12 8.08
C ALA A 94 5.53 -10.39 8.36
N GLU A 95 6.04 -10.50 9.57
CA GLU A 95 6.84 -11.64 10.03
C GLU A 95 6.02 -12.71 10.78
N SER A 96 4.75 -12.40 11.09
CA SER A 96 3.80 -13.31 11.77
C SER A 96 2.90 -14.02 10.75
N SER A 97 2.38 -15.18 11.12
CA SER A 97 1.37 -15.92 10.36
C SER A 97 -0.08 -15.49 10.64
N ASN A 98 -0.31 -14.60 11.61
CA ASN A 98 -1.66 -14.12 11.93
C ASN A 98 -2.12 -13.05 10.92
N GLY A 99 -2.59 -13.51 9.77
CA GLY A 99 -3.00 -12.65 8.66
C GLY A 99 -4.10 -11.64 9.01
N LYS A 100 -5.03 -11.97 9.90
CA LYS A 100 -6.11 -11.06 10.31
C LYS A 100 -5.55 -9.84 11.05
N ASN A 101 -4.76 -10.05 12.09
CA ASN A 101 -4.21 -8.96 12.91
C ASN A 101 -3.24 -8.09 12.11
N ILE A 102 -2.44 -8.70 11.24
CA ILE A 102 -1.51 -8.00 10.36
C ILE A 102 -2.25 -7.04 9.43
N ILE A 103 -3.26 -7.52 8.71
CA ILE A 103 -4.08 -6.69 7.81
C ILE A 103 -4.72 -5.55 8.59
N GLN A 104 -5.28 -5.85 9.75
CA GLN A 104 -5.96 -4.85 10.56
C GLN A 104 -5.01 -3.75 11.01
N SER A 105 -3.85 -4.10 11.52
CA SER A 105 -2.85 -3.13 11.98
C SER A 105 -2.28 -2.33 10.82
N ALA A 106 -1.89 -2.99 9.71
CA ALA A 106 -1.32 -2.33 8.55
C ALA A 106 -2.30 -1.32 7.92
N MET A 107 -3.57 -1.68 7.74
CA MET A 107 -4.58 -0.76 7.22
C MET A 107 -4.84 0.43 8.15
N LYS A 108 -4.83 0.22 9.47
CA LYS A 108 -4.98 1.29 10.45
C LYS A 108 -3.81 2.28 10.38
N GLU A 109 -2.58 1.79 10.28
CA GLU A 109 -1.40 2.64 10.19
C GLU A 109 -1.32 3.39 8.87
N ALA A 110 -1.53 2.71 7.74
CA ALA A 110 -1.56 3.34 6.42
C ALA A 110 -2.63 4.44 6.33
N HIS A 111 -3.78 4.25 6.98
CA HIS A 111 -4.80 5.29 7.09
C HIS A 111 -4.28 6.52 7.85
N LYS A 112 -3.52 6.33 8.93
CA LYS A 112 -2.89 7.44 9.69
C LYS A 112 -1.79 8.14 8.89
N GLN A 113 -1.08 7.42 8.02
CA GLN A 113 -0.02 7.97 7.16
C GLN A 113 -0.56 8.72 5.94
N LYS A 114 -1.87 8.69 5.72
CA LYS A 114 -2.55 9.39 4.63
C LYS A 114 -2.14 8.89 3.22
N VAL A 115 -1.67 7.65 3.09
CA VAL A 115 -1.37 7.02 1.79
C VAL A 115 -2.61 6.44 1.12
N GLU A 116 -2.57 6.27 -0.19
CA GLU A 116 -3.67 5.73 -0.97
C GLU A 116 -3.45 4.27 -1.40
N GLU A 117 -2.23 3.79 -1.32
CA GLU A 117 -1.87 2.40 -1.60
C GLU A 117 -1.08 1.82 -0.44
N LEU A 118 -1.41 0.59 -0.05
CA LEU A 118 -0.69 -0.18 0.95
C LEU A 118 -0.15 -1.44 0.28
N ILE A 119 1.16 -1.66 0.40
CA ILE A 119 1.80 -2.93 0.05
C ILE A 119 2.03 -3.70 1.35
N LEU A 120 1.55 -4.93 1.40
CA LEU A 120 1.75 -5.84 2.52
C LEU A 120 2.41 -7.12 2.05
N ARG A 121 3.65 -7.34 2.46
CA ARG A 121 4.41 -8.54 2.17
C ARG A 121 4.39 -9.49 3.36
N PHE A 122 3.89 -10.70 3.16
CA PHE A 122 3.99 -11.80 4.12
C PHE A 122 5.30 -12.55 3.91
N ILE A 123 6.12 -12.69 4.96
CA ILE A 123 7.30 -13.55 4.95
C ILE A 123 6.90 -14.99 5.31
N LYS A 124 5.96 -15.13 6.23
CA LYS A 124 5.40 -16.43 6.64
C LYS A 124 4.02 -16.62 6.03
N LYS A 125 3.70 -17.84 5.65
CA LYS A 125 2.38 -18.21 5.14
C LYS A 125 1.31 -17.86 6.18
N PRO A 126 0.29 -17.05 5.82
CA PRO A 126 -0.81 -16.78 6.74
C PRO A 126 -1.58 -18.07 7.02
N ILE A 127 -2.13 -18.20 8.23
CA ILE A 127 -2.89 -19.38 8.68
C ILE A 127 -4.03 -19.67 7.69
N SER A 128 -4.67 -18.63 7.16
CA SER A 128 -5.75 -18.76 6.18
C SER A 128 -5.82 -17.55 5.24
N TYR A 129 -5.81 -17.79 3.93
CA TYR A 129 -6.06 -16.76 2.92
C TYR A 129 -7.47 -16.17 3.02
N ARG A 130 -8.44 -16.98 3.44
CA ARG A 130 -9.80 -16.52 3.70
C ARG A 130 -9.85 -15.48 4.82
N ASN A 131 -9.06 -15.67 5.89
CA ASN A 131 -8.95 -14.70 6.98
C ASN A 131 -8.34 -13.36 6.52
N VAL A 132 -7.43 -13.35 5.55
CA VAL A 132 -6.90 -12.12 4.94
C VAL A 132 -8.04 -11.33 4.28
N TYR A 133 -8.87 -11.96 3.47
CA TYR A 133 -10.01 -11.33 2.84
C TYR A 133 -11.03 -10.79 3.85
N TYR A 134 -11.40 -11.58 4.85
CA TYR A 134 -12.34 -11.15 5.89
C TYR A 134 -11.79 -10.00 6.73
N ALA A 135 -10.49 -9.99 7.03
CA ALA A 135 -9.87 -8.88 7.74
C ALA A 135 -9.92 -7.57 6.94
N ILE A 136 -9.73 -7.62 5.62
CA ILE A 136 -9.90 -6.48 4.73
C ILE A 136 -11.36 -6.00 4.77
N ARG A 137 -12.32 -6.92 4.62
CA ARG A 137 -13.76 -6.62 4.67
C ARG A 137 -14.15 -5.95 5.98
N GLU A 138 -13.74 -6.50 7.13
CA GLU A 138 -14.01 -5.92 8.46
C GLU A 138 -13.48 -4.49 8.57
N ARG A 139 -12.26 -4.20 8.08
CA ARG A 139 -11.69 -2.85 8.13
C ARG A 139 -12.44 -1.87 7.24
N ILE A 140 -12.94 -2.32 6.10
CA ILE A 140 -13.81 -1.54 5.24
C ILE A 140 -15.11 -1.18 5.97
N LEU A 141 -15.76 -2.15 6.60
CA LEU A 141 -16.99 -1.93 7.36
C LEU A 141 -16.80 -0.98 8.56
N GLN A 142 -15.65 -1.06 9.22
CA GLN A 142 -15.29 -0.17 10.34
C GLN A 142 -14.86 1.24 9.90
N GLY A 143 -14.75 1.51 8.60
CA GLY A 143 -14.38 2.82 8.07
C GLY A 143 -12.87 3.15 8.14
N PHE A 144 -12.00 2.20 8.50
CA PHE A 144 -10.55 2.41 8.61
C PHE A 144 -9.80 2.35 7.27
N TYR A 145 -10.48 2.59 6.17
CA TYR A 145 -9.92 2.49 4.82
C TYR A 145 -10.02 3.78 4.00
N ARG A 146 -10.68 4.81 4.48
CA ARG A 146 -11.15 5.95 3.67
C ARG A 146 -10.13 6.55 2.70
N ARG A 147 -8.84 6.51 3.03
CA ARG A 147 -7.76 6.98 2.16
C ARG A 147 -7.17 5.88 1.28
N ILE A 148 -7.17 4.63 1.75
CA ILE A 148 -6.60 3.50 1.03
C ILE A 148 -7.54 3.15 -0.12
N LYS A 149 -7.04 3.20 -1.35
CA LYS A 149 -7.75 2.83 -2.57
C LYS A 149 -7.36 1.44 -3.08
N THR A 150 -6.12 1.05 -2.78
CA THR A 150 -5.55 -0.21 -3.23
C THR A 150 -4.75 -0.86 -2.10
N LEU A 151 -4.96 -2.15 -1.90
CA LEU A 151 -4.11 -3.01 -1.08
C LEU A 151 -3.46 -4.05 -1.99
N VAL A 152 -2.13 -4.07 -2.02
CA VAL A 152 -1.33 -5.07 -2.72
C VAL A 152 -0.78 -6.05 -1.69
N VAL A 153 -1.08 -7.33 -1.83
CA VAL A 153 -0.61 -8.37 -0.93
C VAL A 153 0.39 -9.26 -1.68
N ILE A 154 1.58 -9.40 -1.12
CA ILE A 154 2.63 -10.30 -1.60
C ILE A 154 2.70 -11.46 -0.62
N PHE A 155 2.46 -12.67 -1.11
CA PHE A 155 2.55 -13.90 -0.32
C PHE A 155 3.97 -14.48 -0.32
N PRO A 156 4.30 -15.43 0.59
CA PRO A 156 5.65 -15.98 0.72
C PRO A 156 6.17 -16.69 -0.54
N ASP A 157 5.28 -17.18 -1.39
CA ASP A 157 5.56 -17.77 -2.71
C ASP A 157 5.70 -16.73 -3.83
N ASN A 158 5.79 -15.44 -3.46
CA ASN A 158 5.81 -14.28 -4.34
C ASN A 158 4.55 -14.08 -5.20
N GLN A 159 3.46 -14.81 -4.95
CA GLN A 159 2.19 -14.47 -5.57
C GLN A 159 1.73 -13.09 -5.13
N VAL A 160 1.27 -12.29 -6.09
CA VAL A 160 0.76 -10.93 -5.86
C VAL A 160 -0.75 -10.90 -6.05
N LYS A 161 -1.48 -10.36 -5.07
CA LYS A 161 -2.92 -10.09 -5.18
C LYS A 161 -3.20 -8.62 -4.94
N VAL A 162 -3.94 -8.01 -5.87
CA VAL A 162 -4.32 -6.60 -5.81
C VAL A 162 -5.80 -6.49 -5.46
N TYR A 163 -6.08 -5.89 -4.32
CA TYR A 163 -7.43 -5.63 -3.82
C TYR A 163 -7.79 -4.15 -4.05
N LYS A 164 -8.73 -3.90 -4.95
CA LYS A 164 -9.34 -2.56 -5.13
C LYS A 164 -10.43 -2.38 -4.09
N ILE A 165 -10.25 -1.47 -3.15
CA ILE A 165 -11.17 -1.25 -2.03
C ILE A 165 -12.60 -0.99 -2.51
N ARG A 166 -12.76 -0.17 -3.57
CA ARG A 166 -14.09 0.12 -4.15
C ARG A 166 -14.83 -1.15 -4.60
N ARG A 167 -14.14 -2.10 -5.24
CA ARG A 167 -14.76 -3.36 -5.68
C ARG A 167 -15.25 -4.20 -4.50
N ILE A 168 -14.50 -4.22 -3.40
CA ILE A 168 -14.92 -4.93 -2.18
C ILE A 168 -16.14 -4.25 -1.55
N GLN A 169 -16.18 -2.92 -1.53
CA GLN A 169 -17.33 -2.15 -1.06
C GLN A 169 -18.59 -2.43 -1.88
N ASP A 170 -18.46 -2.43 -3.21
CA ASP A 170 -19.57 -2.71 -4.11
C ASP A 170 -20.11 -4.13 -3.91
N PHE A 171 -19.21 -5.10 -3.65
CA PHE A 171 -19.59 -6.48 -3.33
C PHE A 171 -20.34 -6.57 -1.99
N ILE A 172 -19.84 -5.91 -0.94
CA ILE A 172 -20.50 -5.84 0.36
C ILE A 172 -21.91 -5.28 0.25
N LYS A 173 -22.10 -4.18 -0.52
CA LYS A 173 -23.41 -3.55 -0.73
C LYS A 173 -24.40 -4.51 -1.41
N LYS A 174 -23.94 -5.25 -2.44
CA LYS A 174 -24.76 -6.24 -3.14
C LYS A 174 -25.19 -7.40 -2.23
N ASP A 175 -24.30 -7.88 -1.37
CA ASP A 175 -24.64 -8.93 -0.40
C ASP A 175 -25.68 -8.45 0.61
N THR A 176 -25.54 -7.23 1.11
CA THR A 176 -26.48 -6.65 2.08
C THR A 176 -27.87 -6.43 1.46
N SER A 177 -27.93 -5.94 0.20
CA SER A 177 -29.22 -5.75 -0.49
C SER A 177 -29.97 -7.06 -0.77
N LYS A 178 -29.25 -8.15 -1.05
CA LYS A 178 -29.86 -9.48 -1.20
C LYS A 178 -30.45 -10.04 0.09
N LEU A 179 -29.87 -9.68 1.24
CA LEU A 179 -30.40 -10.08 2.56
C LEU A 179 -31.66 -9.28 2.92
N ILE A 180 -31.72 -7.99 2.61
CA ILE A 180 -32.88 -7.13 2.88
C ILE A 180 -34.08 -7.52 2.01
N ASN A 181 -33.86 -7.93 0.77
CA ASN A 181 -34.94 -8.33 -0.16
C ASN A 181 -35.44 -9.76 0.08
N LYS A 182 -34.96 -10.49 1.09
CA LYS A 182 -35.40 -11.82 1.46
C LYS A 182 -36.33 -11.83 2.68
N TYR A 183 -36.60 -10.70 3.29
CA TYR A 183 -37.53 -10.47 4.39
C TYR A 183 -38.56 -9.40 3.99
#